data_4b5a55c1d85c3a183ea597e8efebbfe5
#
_entry.id   4b5a55c1d85c3a183ea597e8efebbfe5
#
_cell.length_a   1.000
_cell.length_b   1.000
_cell.length_c   1.000
_cell.angle_alpha   90.00
_cell.angle_beta   90.00
_cell.angle_gamma   90.00
#
_symmetry.space_group_name_H-M   'P 1'
#
loop_
_entity.id
_entity.type
_entity.pdbx_description
1 polymer ?
#
loop_
_entity_poly.entity_id
_entity_poly.type
_entity_poly.pdbx_seq_one_letter_code
_entity_poly.pdbx_strand_id
1 'polypeptide(L)'
;GVWSKFTTEVGSDRRGMTGVDEKTLKEIGNKLTSIPQDFNSHNTIKRIFENKKNMFSTGQNIDWATAESLAFATLLNEGYPVRLVGQDSVRGTFSQRHAGITDQLTGDKYFPLRNISENQAQLEIIDSLLSEMGVLGFEYGYSLSEPDSLVLWEAQFGDFANGAQVIFDQFISSGEKNMVTCKWFGSTFATWV
;
A
#
# COMPACT_ATOMS: atom_id res chain seq x y z
N GLY A 1 -19.26 -16.43 -8.96
CA GLY A 1 -18.97 -15.00 -8.81
C GLY A 1 -17.45 -14.76 -8.64
N VAL A 2 -17.03 -13.52 -8.48
CA VAL A 2 -15.60 -13.13 -8.39
C VAL A 2 -14.84 -13.88 -7.29
N TRP A 3 -15.52 -14.24 -6.21
CA TRP A 3 -14.97 -15.00 -5.07
C TRP A 3 -14.77 -16.50 -5.33
N SER A 4 -15.33 -17.06 -6.38
CA SER A 4 -15.27 -18.52 -6.64
C SER A 4 -13.87 -19.05 -6.90
N LYS A 5 -12.93 -18.18 -7.27
CA LYS A 5 -11.52 -18.53 -7.50
C LYS A 5 -10.68 -18.56 -6.21
N PHE A 6 -11.19 -18.04 -5.11
CA PHE A 6 -10.51 -18.00 -3.81
C PHE A 6 -10.98 -19.17 -2.92
N THR A 7 -10.67 -20.38 -3.31
CA THR A 7 -10.95 -21.58 -2.51
C THR A 7 -9.69 -22.02 -1.78
N THR A 8 -9.81 -22.30 -0.47
CA THR A 8 -8.72 -22.88 0.30
C THR A 8 -8.93 -24.39 0.37
N GLU A 9 -8.01 -25.17 -0.16
CA GLU A 9 -8.00 -26.61 0.06
C GLU A 9 -7.70 -26.90 1.54
N VAL A 10 -8.50 -27.74 2.15
CA VAL A 10 -8.30 -28.16 3.55
C VAL A 10 -7.02 -29.00 3.61
N GLY A 11 -6.03 -28.53 4.41
CA GLY A 11 -4.76 -29.22 4.60
C GLY A 11 -3.63 -28.81 3.62
N SER A 12 -3.84 -27.85 2.74
CA SER A 12 -2.77 -27.30 1.91
C SER A 12 -1.79 -26.47 2.75
N ASP A 13 -0.49 -26.58 2.45
CA ASP A 13 0.51 -25.65 2.99
C ASP A 13 0.23 -24.25 2.41
N ARG A 14 -0.15 -23.31 3.30
CA ARG A 14 -0.47 -21.92 2.93
C ARG A 14 0.76 -21.06 2.64
N ARG A 15 1.95 -21.66 2.62
CA ARG A 15 3.20 -20.97 2.31
C ARG A 15 3.35 -20.81 0.81
N GLY A 16 3.13 -19.61 0.31
CA GLY A 16 3.43 -19.24 -1.07
C GLY A 16 4.89 -18.85 -1.28
N MET A 17 5.36 -18.94 -2.51
CA MET A 17 6.61 -18.32 -2.96
C MET A 17 6.33 -16.84 -3.20
N THR A 18 6.78 -15.98 -2.29
CA THR A 18 6.55 -14.52 -2.33
C THR A 18 7.79 -13.71 -2.69
N GLY A 19 8.89 -14.40 -2.97
CA GLY A 19 10.15 -13.75 -3.37
C GLY A 19 10.09 -13.24 -4.80
N VAL A 20 10.63 -12.04 -5.01
CA VAL A 20 10.82 -11.43 -6.33
C VAL A 20 12.32 -11.40 -6.62
N ASP A 21 12.71 -11.65 -7.86
CA ASP A 21 14.12 -11.67 -8.23
C ASP A 21 14.78 -10.28 -8.11
N GLU A 22 16.08 -10.29 -7.81
CA GLU A 22 16.84 -9.07 -7.53
C GLU A 22 16.88 -8.11 -8.72
N LYS A 23 16.91 -8.64 -9.96
CA LYS A 23 16.94 -7.82 -11.17
C LYS A 23 15.66 -7.02 -11.31
N THR A 24 14.51 -7.67 -11.16
CA THR A 24 13.19 -7.02 -11.18
C THR A 24 13.08 -5.96 -10.10
N LEU A 25 13.54 -6.26 -8.85
CA LEU A 25 13.52 -5.28 -7.76
C LEU A 25 14.39 -4.05 -8.06
N LYS A 26 15.57 -4.22 -8.67
CA LYS A 26 16.44 -3.11 -9.07
C LYS A 26 15.83 -2.27 -10.20
N GLU A 27 15.22 -2.91 -11.20
CA GLU A 27 14.54 -2.22 -12.29
C GLU A 27 13.37 -1.37 -11.76
N ILE A 28 12.54 -1.93 -10.90
CA ILE A 28 11.43 -1.24 -10.23
C ILE A 28 11.97 -0.10 -9.36
N GLY A 29 12.99 -0.36 -8.54
CA GLY A 29 13.59 0.63 -7.66
C GLY A 29 14.13 1.85 -8.42
N ASN A 30 14.73 1.64 -9.58
CA ASN A 30 15.17 2.73 -10.46
C ASN A 30 13.98 3.60 -10.93
N LYS A 31 12.87 2.99 -11.29
CA LYS A 31 11.66 3.71 -11.70
C LYS A 31 11.02 4.48 -10.53
N LEU A 32 10.97 3.85 -9.34
CA LEU A 32 10.45 4.48 -8.11
C LEU A 32 11.22 5.74 -7.69
N THR A 33 12.50 5.83 -8.06
CA THR A 33 13.34 6.97 -7.72
C THR A 33 13.56 7.94 -8.89
N SER A 34 12.93 7.69 -10.03
CA SER A 34 12.96 8.59 -11.19
C SER A 34 11.91 9.69 -11.01
N ILE A 35 12.38 10.93 -10.96
CA ILE A 35 11.53 12.13 -10.93
C ILE A 35 11.60 12.79 -12.30
N PRO A 36 10.50 13.28 -12.89
CA PRO A 36 10.53 14.03 -14.14
C PRO A 36 11.51 15.21 -14.11
N GLN A 37 12.20 15.49 -15.21
CA GLN A 37 13.26 16.52 -15.23
C GLN A 37 12.75 17.92 -14.89
N ASP A 38 11.53 18.25 -15.32
CA ASP A 38 10.90 19.55 -15.10
C ASP A 38 10.18 19.66 -13.74
N PHE A 39 10.28 18.64 -12.89
CA PHE A 39 9.60 18.60 -11.60
C PHE A 39 10.46 19.22 -10.49
N ASN A 40 9.95 20.28 -9.87
CA ASN A 40 10.66 21.06 -8.86
C ASN A 40 10.41 20.50 -7.45
N SER A 41 11.01 19.36 -7.12
CA SER A 41 10.85 18.76 -5.81
C SER A 41 11.64 19.50 -4.72
N HIS A 42 11.09 19.51 -3.49
CA HIS A 42 11.76 20.05 -2.32
C HIS A 42 13.09 19.33 -2.05
N ASN A 43 14.10 20.05 -1.53
CA ASN A 43 15.44 19.49 -1.29
C ASN A 43 15.44 18.28 -0.35
N THR A 44 14.56 18.25 0.64
CA THR A 44 14.40 17.08 1.53
C THR A 44 13.94 15.85 0.74
N ILE A 45 13.02 16.01 -0.20
CA ILE A 45 12.52 14.93 -1.05
C ILE A 45 13.64 14.41 -1.96
N LYS A 46 14.41 15.32 -2.57
CA LYS A 46 15.59 14.92 -3.39
C LYS A 46 16.54 14.03 -2.59
N ARG A 47 16.87 14.42 -1.35
CA ARG A 47 17.75 13.63 -0.47
C ARG A 47 17.14 12.27 -0.11
N ILE A 48 15.84 12.19 0.18
CA ILE A 48 15.15 10.94 0.48
C ILE A 48 15.21 10.00 -0.73
N PHE A 49 14.96 10.52 -1.94
CA PHE A 49 14.99 9.73 -3.16
C PHE A 49 16.39 9.25 -3.52
N GLU A 50 17.42 10.06 -3.30
CA GLU A 50 18.83 9.64 -3.45
C GLU A 50 19.20 8.51 -2.47
N ASN A 51 18.74 8.59 -1.21
CA ASN A 51 18.93 7.52 -0.26
C ASN A 51 18.24 6.22 -0.70
N LYS A 52 16.98 6.30 -1.13
CA LYS A 52 16.23 5.14 -1.69
C LYS A 52 16.95 4.55 -2.90
N LYS A 53 17.43 5.40 -3.81
CA LYS A 53 18.21 4.96 -4.99
C LYS A 53 19.47 4.20 -4.60
N ASN A 54 20.17 4.65 -3.57
CA ASN A 54 21.33 3.94 -3.03
C ASN A 54 20.95 2.58 -2.43
N MET A 55 19.84 2.49 -1.67
CA MET A 55 19.31 1.22 -1.15
C MET A 55 19.01 0.24 -2.28
N PHE A 56 18.35 0.67 -3.36
CA PHE A 56 18.05 -0.17 -4.52
C PHE A 56 19.30 -0.63 -5.28
N SER A 57 20.28 0.25 -5.46
CA SER A 57 21.50 -0.08 -6.19
C SER A 57 22.39 -1.07 -5.44
N THR A 58 22.49 -0.92 -4.12
CA THR A 58 23.33 -1.77 -3.27
C THR A 58 22.61 -3.02 -2.78
N GLY A 59 21.29 -3.01 -2.68
CA GLY A 59 20.47 -4.05 -2.05
C GLY A 59 20.67 -4.12 -0.53
N GLN A 60 21.21 -3.05 0.09
CA GLN A 60 21.54 -3.03 1.52
C GLN A 60 20.81 -1.90 2.25
N ASN A 61 20.59 -2.11 3.56
CA ASN A 61 19.98 -1.13 4.47
C ASN A 61 18.60 -0.64 3.99
N ILE A 62 17.83 -1.52 3.35
CA ILE A 62 16.49 -1.22 2.90
C ILE A 62 15.61 -0.99 4.12
N ASP A 63 15.06 0.22 4.24
CA ASP A 63 14.12 0.55 5.30
C ASP A 63 12.69 0.04 4.98
N TRP A 64 11.82 0.06 5.98
CA TRP A 64 10.45 -0.42 5.85
C TRP A 64 9.64 0.32 4.78
N ALA A 65 9.78 1.64 4.68
CA ALA A 65 9.05 2.43 3.70
C ALA A 65 9.51 2.13 2.26
N THR A 66 10.79 1.86 2.08
CA THR A 66 11.37 1.45 0.81
C THR A 66 10.92 0.02 0.43
N ALA A 67 10.93 -0.91 1.40
CA ALA A 67 10.43 -2.27 1.20
C ALA A 67 8.93 -2.30 0.86
N GLU A 68 8.11 -1.51 1.56
CA GLU A 68 6.69 -1.32 1.27
C GLU A 68 6.48 -0.83 -0.17
N SER A 69 7.23 0.19 -0.58
CA SER A 69 7.13 0.74 -1.93
C SER A 69 7.48 -0.29 -3.00
N LEU A 70 8.50 -1.14 -2.76
CA LEU A 70 8.84 -2.25 -3.65
C LEU A 70 7.72 -3.29 -3.71
N ALA A 71 7.15 -3.67 -2.57
CA ALA A 71 6.07 -4.64 -2.51
C ALA A 71 4.83 -4.15 -3.27
N PHE A 72 4.44 -2.88 -3.10
CA PHE A 72 3.35 -2.30 -3.88
C PHE A 72 3.66 -2.27 -5.37
N ALA A 73 4.87 -1.86 -5.74
CA ALA A 73 5.28 -1.76 -7.13
C ALA A 73 5.31 -3.12 -7.84
N THR A 74 5.75 -4.19 -7.15
CA THR A 74 5.72 -5.54 -7.71
C THR A 74 4.30 -6.03 -7.95
N LEU A 75 3.38 -5.84 -6.99
CA LEU A 75 1.97 -6.18 -7.16
C LEU A 75 1.33 -5.42 -8.33
N LEU A 76 1.57 -4.11 -8.42
CA LEU A 76 1.05 -3.30 -9.52
C LEU A 76 1.56 -3.80 -10.87
N ASN A 77 2.84 -4.17 -10.96
CA ASN A 77 3.46 -4.68 -12.19
C ASN A 77 2.94 -6.09 -12.55
N GLU A 78 2.54 -6.89 -11.56
CA GLU A 78 1.91 -8.20 -11.73
C GLU A 78 0.40 -8.11 -12.05
N GLY A 79 -0.17 -6.90 -12.07
CA GLY A 79 -1.58 -6.68 -12.43
C GLY A 79 -2.54 -6.66 -11.23
N TYR A 80 -2.03 -6.60 -10.00
CA TYR A 80 -2.85 -6.49 -8.80
C TYR A 80 -2.98 -5.03 -8.35
N PRO A 81 -4.21 -4.47 -8.30
CA PRO A 81 -4.42 -3.12 -7.79
C PRO A 81 -4.04 -3.00 -6.31
N VAL A 82 -3.54 -1.83 -5.94
CA VAL A 82 -3.20 -1.51 -4.55
C VAL A 82 -3.97 -0.27 -4.13
N ARG A 83 -4.69 -0.38 -3.01
CA ARG A 83 -5.43 0.71 -2.40
C ARG A 83 -4.99 0.89 -0.94
N LEU A 84 -4.43 2.05 -0.62
CA LEU A 84 -3.99 2.42 0.72
C LEU A 84 -4.72 3.69 1.16
N VAL A 85 -5.44 3.63 2.27
CA VAL A 85 -6.25 4.74 2.78
C VAL A 85 -5.98 4.94 4.27
N GLY A 86 -5.92 6.18 4.70
CA GLY A 86 -5.72 6.58 6.10
C GLY A 86 -5.70 8.10 6.22
N GLN A 87 -5.40 8.63 7.39
CA GLN A 87 -5.42 10.08 7.62
C GLN A 87 -4.21 10.80 7.03
N ASP A 88 -3.07 10.13 6.86
CA ASP A 88 -1.84 10.68 6.31
C ASP A 88 -1.06 9.63 5.50
N SER A 89 -1.76 8.90 4.65
CA SER A 89 -1.19 7.75 3.92
C SER A 89 -0.26 8.15 2.78
N VAL A 90 -0.46 9.30 2.16
CA VAL A 90 0.37 9.74 1.03
C VAL A 90 1.81 10.05 1.48
N ARG A 91 1.96 10.80 2.54
CA ARG A 91 3.28 11.12 3.12
C ARG A 91 3.75 10.04 4.09
N GLY A 92 2.83 9.47 4.83
CA GLY A 92 3.05 8.69 6.05
C GLY A 92 3.19 9.60 7.27
N THR A 93 2.55 9.20 8.40
CA THR A 93 2.52 9.99 9.66
C THR A 93 3.92 10.40 10.13
N PHE A 94 4.91 9.55 9.94
CA PHE A 94 6.31 9.79 10.30
C PHE A 94 7.16 10.34 9.15
N SER A 95 6.53 10.86 8.09
CA SER A 95 7.22 11.32 6.88
C SER A 95 8.15 10.26 6.26
N GLN A 96 7.76 9.01 6.35
CA GLN A 96 8.55 7.86 5.89
C GLN A 96 8.25 7.46 4.45
N ARG A 97 6.97 7.56 4.00
CA ARG A 97 6.52 6.99 2.72
C ARG A 97 6.81 7.90 1.53
N HIS A 98 6.30 9.11 1.55
CA HIS A 98 6.36 10.05 0.43
C HIS A 98 5.95 9.40 -0.90
N ALA A 99 4.81 8.70 -0.92
CA ALA A 99 4.29 8.05 -2.12
C ALA A 99 3.86 9.06 -3.19
N GLY A 100 3.41 10.24 -2.77
CA GLY A 100 3.15 11.41 -3.61
C GLY A 100 4.09 12.55 -3.24
N ILE A 101 4.69 13.18 -4.25
CA ILE A 101 5.54 14.36 -4.08
C ILE A 101 4.91 15.55 -4.80
N THR A 102 5.15 16.75 -4.28
CA THR A 102 4.53 17.99 -4.79
C THR A 102 5.58 18.88 -5.45
N ASP A 103 5.28 19.34 -6.65
CA ASP A 103 6.06 20.36 -7.33
C ASP A 103 5.96 21.70 -6.58
N GLN A 104 7.09 22.30 -6.26
CA GLN A 104 7.14 23.52 -5.45
C GLN A 104 6.74 24.78 -6.22
N LEU A 105 6.66 24.72 -7.55
CA LEU A 105 6.27 25.85 -8.40
C LEU A 105 4.80 25.75 -8.84
N THR A 106 4.38 24.56 -9.30
CA THR A 106 3.04 24.39 -9.86
C THR A 106 2.02 23.87 -8.84
N GLY A 107 2.48 23.19 -7.77
CA GLY A 107 1.62 22.51 -6.81
C GLY A 107 1.12 21.13 -7.28
N ASP A 108 1.51 20.69 -8.47
CA ASP A 108 1.11 19.39 -9.01
C ASP A 108 1.71 18.24 -8.20
N LYS A 109 0.95 17.16 -8.10
CA LYS A 109 1.40 15.93 -7.42
C LYS A 109 1.89 14.91 -8.42
N TYR A 110 3.04 14.30 -8.15
CA TYR A 110 3.59 13.17 -8.87
C TYR A 110 3.68 11.94 -7.97
N PHE A 111 3.24 10.79 -8.48
CA PHE A 111 3.26 9.51 -7.78
C PHE A 111 4.15 8.52 -8.54
N PRO A 112 5.40 8.27 -8.10
CA PRO A 112 6.29 7.33 -8.78
C PRO A 112 5.68 5.94 -8.98
N LEU A 113 4.95 5.44 -7.96
CA LEU A 113 4.26 4.16 -8.00
C LEU A 113 3.19 4.04 -9.12
N ARG A 114 2.71 5.14 -9.69
CA ARG A 114 1.79 5.15 -10.83
C ARG A 114 2.50 5.08 -12.18
N ASN A 115 3.84 5.08 -12.17
CA ASN A 115 4.68 5.20 -13.36
C ASN A 115 5.75 4.09 -13.42
N ILE A 116 5.42 2.89 -12.93
CA ILE A 116 6.34 1.73 -12.96
C ILE A 116 6.36 1.10 -14.36
N SER A 117 5.18 0.90 -14.97
CA SER A 117 5.05 0.39 -16.33
C SER A 117 3.75 0.86 -16.96
N GLU A 118 3.69 0.84 -18.31
CA GLU A 118 2.51 1.28 -19.06
C GLU A 118 1.26 0.43 -18.78
N ASN A 119 1.45 -0.85 -18.47
CA ASN A 119 0.36 -1.81 -18.29
C ASN A 119 0.17 -2.23 -16.83
N GLN A 120 0.71 -1.47 -15.87
CA GLN A 120 0.53 -1.77 -14.45
C GLN A 120 -0.93 -1.62 -14.00
N ALA A 121 -1.27 -2.30 -12.92
CA ALA A 121 -2.56 -2.13 -12.26
C ALA A 121 -2.69 -0.74 -11.58
N GLN A 122 -3.91 -0.41 -11.18
CA GLN A 122 -4.22 0.88 -10.58
C GLN A 122 -3.69 1.00 -9.15
N LEU A 123 -3.09 2.16 -8.85
CA LEU A 123 -2.73 2.56 -7.49
C LEU A 123 -3.66 3.66 -6.98
N GLU A 124 -4.24 3.43 -5.82
CA GLU A 124 -4.94 4.45 -5.03
C GLU A 124 -4.25 4.63 -3.68
N ILE A 125 -3.72 5.82 -3.40
CA ILE A 125 -3.27 6.22 -2.07
C ILE A 125 -4.01 7.50 -1.72
N ILE A 126 -4.76 7.48 -0.61
CA ILE A 126 -5.75 8.51 -0.29
C ILE A 126 -5.59 8.94 1.17
N ASP A 127 -5.43 10.25 1.39
CA ASP A 127 -5.58 10.86 2.71
C ASP A 127 -7.07 11.07 2.97
N SER A 128 -7.65 10.26 3.85
CA SER A 128 -9.08 10.27 4.15
C SER A 128 -9.41 11.27 5.27
N LEU A 129 -10.54 11.96 5.11
CA LEU A 129 -11.12 12.83 6.13
C LEU A 129 -12.23 12.13 6.95
N LEU A 130 -12.48 10.84 6.68
CA LEU A 130 -13.47 10.06 7.41
C LEU A 130 -12.97 9.73 8.82
N SER A 131 -13.92 9.51 9.76
CA SER A 131 -13.59 8.92 11.05
C SER A 131 -13.05 7.50 10.89
N GLU A 132 -12.37 6.98 11.91
CA GLU A 132 -11.79 5.64 11.94
C GLU A 132 -12.82 4.56 11.59
N MET A 133 -14.01 4.64 12.20
CA MET A 133 -15.12 3.75 11.91
C MET A 133 -15.58 3.86 10.44
N GLY A 134 -15.68 5.08 9.94
CA GLY A 134 -16.15 5.34 8.58
C GLY A 134 -15.15 4.83 7.53
N VAL A 135 -13.86 5.14 7.69
CA VAL A 135 -12.84 4.71 6.72
C VAL A 135 -12.64 3.20 6.76
N LEU A 136 -12.51 2.59 7.94
CA LEU A 136 -12.32 1.14 8.04
C LEU A 136 -13.54 0.37 7.55
N GLY A 137 -14.75 0.83 7.87
CA GLY A 137 -15.98 0.23 7.36
C GLY A 137 -16.09 0.31 5.84
N PHE A 138 -15.69 1.44 5.25
CA PHE A 138 -15.66 1.59 3.80
C PHE A 138 -14.63 0.65 3.15
N GLU A 139 -13.38 0.65 3.63
CA GLU A 139 -12.33 -0.19 3.07
C GLU A 139 -12.62 -1.69 3.22
N TYR A 140 -13.26 -2.08 4.32
CA TYR A 140 -13.77 -3.44 4.48
C TYR A 140 -14.80 -3.80 3.41
N GLY A 141 -15.79 -2.93 3.17
CA GLY A 141 -16.79 -3.14 2.11
C GLY A 141 -16.16 -3.14 0.72
N TYR A 142 -15.17 -2.28 0.47
CA TYR A 142 -14.43 -2.25 -0.78
C TYR A 142 -13.71 -3.58 -1.04
N SER A 143 -13.00 -4.11 -0.04
CA SER A 143 -12.28 -5.40 -0.14
C SER A 143 -13.20 -6.58 -0.46
N LEU A 144 -14.47 -6.54 -0.01
CA LEU A 144 -15.46 -7.55 -0.34
C LEU A 144 -15.94 -7.47 -1.80
N SER A 145 -15.95 -6.27 -2.37
CA SER A 145 -16.39 -6.02 -3.75
C SER A 145 -15.28 -6.25 -4.76
N GLU A 146 -14.02 -6.00 -4.36
CA GLU A 146 -12.84 -6.06 -5.23
C GLU A 146 -11.77 -7.00 -4.64
N PRO A 147 -11.98 -8.32 -4.73
CA PRO A 147 -11.12 -9.31 -4.06
C PRO A 147 -9.72 -9.47 -4.68
N ASP A 148 -9.51 -8.94 -5.88
CA ASP A 148 -8.20 -8.98 -6.55
C ASP A 148 -7.28 -7.83 -6.13
N SER A 149 -7.80 -6.85 -5.38
CA SER A 149 -7.04 -5.70 -4.91
C SER A 149 -6.43 -5.94 -3.53
N LEU A 150 -5.20 -5.48 -3.33
CA LEU A 150 -4.65 -5.31 -2.00
C LEU A 150 -5.25 -4.04 -1.39
N VAL A 151 -6.16 -4.20 -0.43
CA VAL A 151 -6.81 -3.09 0.26
C VAL A 151 -6.21 -2.93 1.66
N LEU A 152 -5.71 -1.74 1.96
CA LEU A 152 -4.99 -1.41 3.17
C LEU A 152 -5.62 -0.18 3.84
N TRP A 153 -5.86 -0.27 5.13
CA TRP A 153 -6.14 0.89 5.96
C TRP A 153 -4.98 1.15 6.93
N GLU A 154 -4.42 2.36 6.87
CA GLU A 154 -3.39 2.81 7.80
C GLU A 154 -4.02 3.56 8.96
N ALA A 155 -4.03 2.93 10.12
CA ALA A 155 -4.53 3.52 11.36
C ALA A 155 -3.56 4.59 11.90
N GLN A 156 -4.09 5.57 12.62
CA GLN A 156 -3.31 6.40 13.51
C GLN A 156 -3.18 5.73 14.88
N PHE A 157 -2.33 6.27 15.74
CA PHE A 157 -2.07 5.67 17.05
C PHE A 157 -3.35 5.55 17.88
N GLY A 158 -3.68 4.31 18.25
CA GLY A 158 -4.83 4.01 19.12
C GLY A 158 -6.17 3.84 18.40
N ASP A 159 -6.29 4.17 17.12
CA ASP A 159 -7.55 4.13 16.36
C ASP A 159 -8.24 2.75 16.41
N PHE A 160 -7.44 1.69 16.35
CA PHE A 160 -7.91 0.30 16.38
C PHE A 160 -8.58 -0.09 17.70
N ALA A 161 -8.19 0.53 18.83
CA ALA A 161 -8.75 0.30 20.16
C ALA A 161 -9.73 1.42 20.60
N ASN A 162 -10.17 2.25 19.66
CA ASN A 162 -11.07 3.38 19.87
C ASN A 162 -12.15 3.40 18.78
N GLY A 163 -12.12 4.38 17.89
CA GLY A 163 -13.17 4.61 16.88
C GLY A 163 -13.34 3.47 15.88
N ALA A 164 -12.28 2.72 15.59
CA ALA A 164 -12.32 1.59 14.65
C ALA A 164 -12.69 0.25 15.29
N GLN A 165 -12.62 0.11 16.62
CA GLN A 165 -12.77 -1.18 17.30
C GLN A 165 -14.09 -1.88 16.96
N VAL A 166 -15.18 -1.17 16.83
CA VAL A 166 -16.48 -1.74 16.50
C VAL A 166 -16.47 -2.46 15.15
N ILE A 167 -15.73 -1.95 14.16
CA ILE A 167 -15.61 -2.58 12.85
C ILE A 167 -14.77 -3.86 12.95
N PHE A 168 -13.69 -3.85 13.73
CA PHE A 168 -12.94 -5.06 14.00
C PHE A 168 -13.78 -6.14 14.65
N ASP A 169 -14.47 -5.81 15.73
CA ASP A 169 -15.21 -6.77 16.54
C ASP A 169 -16.45 -7.34 15.82
N GLN A 170 -17.20 -6.48 15.12
CA GLN A 170 -18.48 -6.86 14.52
C GLN A 170 -18.36 -7.37 13.07
N PHE A 171 -17.37 -6.94 12.32
CA PHE A 171 -17.28 -7.24 10.89
C PHE A 171 -16.02 -8.02 10.52
N ILE A 172 -14.84 -7.56 10.90
CA ILE A 172 -13.59 -8.19 10.44
C ILE A 172 -13.38 -9.53 11.15
N SER A 173 -13.45 -9.58 12.46
CA SER A 173 -13.19 -10.81 13.24
C SER A 173 -14.26 -11.88 13.06
N SER A 174 -15.51 -11.48 12.87
CA SER A 174 -16.68 -12.39 12.79
C SER A 174 -17.20 -12.60 11.36
N GLY A 175 -16.78 -11.80 10.40
CA GLY A 175 -17.39 -11.72 9.08
C GLY A 175 -17.27 -13.02 8.26
N GLU A 176 -16.18 -13.79 8.40
CA GLU A 176 -16.02 -15.08 7.71
C GLU A 176 -17.09 -16.10 8.15
N LYS A 177 -17.40 -16.08 9.43
CA LYS A 177 -18.41 -16.99 10.02
C LYS A 177 -19.84 -16.55 9.72
N ASN A 178 -20.07 -15.23 9.64
CA ASN A 178 -21.44 -14.68 9.56
C ASN A 178 -21.88 -14.41 8.12
N MET A 179 -20.98 -14.26 7.15
CA MET A 179 -21.32 -13.82 5.80
C MET A 179 -21.02 -14.82 4.68
N VAL A 180 -20.61 -16.05 4.99
CA VAL A 180 -20.31 -17.10 3.96
C VAL A 180 -19.35 -16.58 2.86
N THR A 181 -18.54 -15.58 3.14
CA THR A 181 -17.58 -14.98 2.20
C THR A 181 -16.17 -15.25 2.68
N CYS A 182 -15.35 -15.82 1.81
CA CYS A 182 -13.90 -15.88 2.04
C CYS A 182 -13.35 -14.46 2.09
N LYS A 183 -12.47 -14.20 3.04
CA LYS A 183 -11.88 -12.88 3.24
C LYS A 183 -10.41 -12.87 2.93
N TRP A 184 -10.04 -11.94 2.08
CA TRP A 184 -8.69 -11.42 1.98
C TRP A 184 -8.71 -9.95 2.37
N PHE A 185 -8.68 -9.67 3.66
CA PHE A 185 -8.47 -8.32 4.15
C PHE A 185 -7.09 -8.27 4.80
N GLY A 186 -6.18 -7.61 4.14
CA GLY A 186 -4.89 -7.24 4.70
C GLY A 186 -5.03 -5.94 5.46
N SER A 187 -5.42 -5.99 6.73
CA SER A 187 -5.26 -4.82 7.59
C SER A 187 -3.80 -4.74 8.02
N THR A 188 -3.04 -3.87 7.37
CA THR A 188 -1.70 -3.55 7.86
C THR A 188 -1.85 -2.60 9.03
N PHE A 189 -1.70 -3.12 10.23
CA PHE A 189 -1.55 -2.29 11.42
C PHE A 189 -0.12 -1.71 11.41
N ALA A 190 0.06 -0.57 10.84
CA ALA A 190 1.28 0.20 11.02
C ALA A 190 1.18 0.98 12.34
N THR A 191 1.14 0.28 13.46
CA THR A 191 1.47 0.88 14.73
C THR A 191 2.96 0.68 14.96
N TRP A 192 3.74 1.69 14.66
CA TRP A 192 5.10 1.78 15.16
C TRP A 192 5.02 2.22 16.63
N VAL A 193 5.42 1.35 17.52
CA VAL A 193 5.77 1.69 18.91
C VAL A 193 7.24 2.09 18.93
#